data_7c590a1ba619ebdfcf5ac1751775bae5
#
_entry.id   7c590a1ba619ebdfcf5ac1751775bae5
#
_cell.length_a   1.000
_cell.length_b   1.000
_cell.length_c   1.000
_cell.angle_alpha   90.00
_cell.angle_beta   90.00
_cell.angle_gamma   90.00
#
_symmetry.space_group_name_H-M   'P 1'
#
loop_
_entity.id
_entity.type
_entity.pdbx_description
1 polymer ?
#
loop_
_entity_poly.entity_id
_entity_poly.type
_entity_poly.pdbx_seq_one_letter_code
_entity_poly.pdbx_strand_id
1 'polypeptide(L)'
;MLQTAPVTGLKLIGSAAPGFYSDLFDRLLPVTRSITGPGLRESLDIFGEYMPLRRDRVVSGTAVFDWTVPPEWALTRAILTGPDGEVIADSDRSNLQVVNYAMPVDVDLALEDLQPHLHSIPDQPDLIPYVTAYYRDSWGFCLTHTARQALKPGRYRAVIQSRKYDGGVDFADCHLPGDLDREIMLSSYLCHPSLANNELSGPLVLLGLFDRISRWKRRRFSYRFVLAPETIGSLCYLFRHGDQLRANLAAGLVLTCL
;
A
#
# COMPACT_ATOMS: atom_id res chain seq x y z
N MET A 1 28.85 -19.73 1.83
CA MET A 1 28.31 -19.82 0.44
C MET A 1 26.86 -20.26 0.54
N LEU A 2 25.95 -19.32 0.51
CA LEU A 2 24.52 -19.62 0.39
C LEU A 2 24.23 -19.76 -1.11
N GLN A 3 24.09 -21.00 -1.56
CA GLN A 3 23.58 -21.29 -2.88
C GLN A 3 22.13 -20.80 -2.94
N THR A 4 21.89 -19.71 -3.68
CA THR A 4 20.57 -19.31 -4.08
C THR A 4 20.05 -20.36 -5.07
N ALA A 5 19.09 -21.19 -4.64
CA ALA A 5 18.36 -22.04 -5.55
C ALA A 5 17.79 -21.17 -6.70
N PRO A 6 17.81 -21.65 -7.95
CA PRO A 6 17.17 -20.93 -9.04
C PRO A 6 15.66 -20.83 -8.71
N VAL A 7 15.13 -19.62 -8.67
CA VAL A 7 13.70 -19.37 -8.51
C VAL A 7 13.05 -19.80 -9.83
N THR A 8 12.62 -21.04 -9.87
CA THR A 8 11.82 -21.60 -10.96
C THR A 8 10.41 -21.05 -10.85
N GLY A 9 9.94 -20.33 -11.88
CA GLY A 9 8.56 -19.89 -11.97
C GLY A 9 8.31 -18.39 -12.09
N LEU A 10 9.37 -17.53 -12.08
CA LEU A 10 9.18 -16.11 -12.34
C LEU A 10 8.71 -15.88 -13.78
N LYS A 11 7.70 -15.03 -13.92
CA LYS A 11 7.31 -14.53 -15.24
C LYS A 11 8.41 -13.62 -15.77
N LEU A 12 8.86 -13.85 -16.99
CA LEU A 12 9.79 -12.96 -17.63
C LEU A 12 9.06 -11.64 -17.92
N ILE A 13 9.65 -10.53 -17.48
CA ILE A 13 9.36 -9.22 -18.02
C ILE A 13 10.02 -9.24 -19.39
N GLY A 14 9.38 -9.89 -20.38
CA GLY A 14 9.87 -9.90 -21.75
C GLY A 14 10.09 -8.44 -22.13
N SER A 15 11.19 -8.12 -22.82
CA SER A 15 11.56 -6.76 -23.25
C SER A 15 10.30 -6.00 -23.70
N ALA A 16 9.65 -5.37 -22.73
CA ALA A 16 8.39 -4.65 -22.71
C ALA A 16 7.47 -5.03 -23.89
N ALA A 17 6.68 -6.09 -23.75
CA ALA A 17 5.48 -6.17 -24.58
C ALA A 17 4.75 -4.83 -24.39
N PRO A 18 4.39 -4.12 -25.46
CA PRO A 18 3.59 -2.91 -25.33
C PRO A 18 2.39 -3.22 -24.43
N GLY A 19 2.19 -2.45 -23.35
CA GLY A 19 1.09 -2.67 -22.42
C GLY A 19 1.45 -3.37 -21.09
N PHE A 20 2.60 -4.06 -20.96
CA PHE A 20 2.94 -4.80 -19.72
C PHE A 20 2.75 -3.97 -18.43
N TYR A 21 3.29 -2.75 -18.39
CA TYR A 21 3.17 -1.90 -17.21
C TYR A 21 1.76 -1.36 -17.03
N SER A 22 1.01 -1.11 -18.11
CA SER A 22 -0.39 -0.73 -18.07
C SER A 22 -1.24 -1.87 -17.49
N ASP A 23 -1.07 -3.09 -17.96
CA ASP A 23 -1.79 -4.27 -17.47
C ASP A 23 -1.49 -4.53 -15.99
N LEU A 24 -0.23 -4.37 -15.60
CA LEU A 24 0.17 -4.53 -14.20
C LEU A 24 -0.39 -3.41 -13.31
N PHE A 25 -0.39 -2.18 -13.79
CA PHE A 25 -1.02 -1.04 -13.14
C PHE A 25 -2.52 -1.28 -12.94
N ASP A 26 -3.23 -1.73 -13.98
CA ASP A 26 -4.67 -2.00 -13.93
C ASP A 26 -5.01 -3.14 -12.95
N ARG A 27 -4.13 -4.10 -12.76
CA ARG A 27 -4.26 -5.14 -11.72
C ARG A 27 -4.05 -4.61 -10.31
N LEU A 28 -3.11 -3.69 -10.13
CA LEU A 28 -2.71 -3.16 -8.83
C LEU A 28 -3.63 -2.03 -8.35
N LEU A 29 -4.13 -1.18 -9.26
CA LEU A 29 -4.88 0.01 -8.89
C LEU A 29 -6.11 -0.26 -8.01
N PRO A 30 -6.98 -1.25 -8.30
CA PRO A 30 -8.18 -1.52 -7.52
C PRO A 30 -7.92 -2.23 -6.19
N VAL A 31 -6.69 -2.70 -5.92
CA VAL A 31 -6.40 -3.41 -4.68
C VAL A 31 -6.54 -2.48 -3.47
N THR A 32 -7.37 -2.87 -2.50
CA THR A 32 -7.58 -2.10 -1.27
C THR A 32 -6.41 -2.31 -0.31
N ARG A 33 -5.33 -1.55 -0.54
CA ARG A 33 -4.14 -1.55 0.31
C ARG A 33 -4.33 -0.70 1.55
N SER A 34 -3.58 -1.04 2.59
CA SER A 34 -3.32 -0.25 3.79
C SER A 34 -1.88 -0.52 4.27
N ILE A 35 -1.49 0.08 5.38
CA ILE A 35 -0.18 -0.17 6.02
C ILE A 35 0.00 -1.63 6.47
N THR A 36 -1.09 -2.39 6.53
CA THR A 36 -1.15 -3.81 6.87
C THR A 36 -2.24 -4.48 6.04
N GLY A 37 -2.34 -5.79 6.14
CA GLY A 37 -3.54 -6.52 5.73
C GLY A 37 -3.49 -7.17 4.35
N PRO A 38 -4.64 -7.72 3.93
CA PRO A 38 -4.72 -8.58 2.75
C PRO A 38 -4.28 -7.89 1.46
N GLY A 39 -4.69 -6.62 1.24
CA GLY A 39 -4.37 -5.89 0.01
C GLY A 39 -2.88 -5.61 -0.17
N LEU A 40 -2.15 -5.36 0.94
CA LEU A 40 -0.69 -5.27 0.89
C LEU A 40 -0.09 -6.62 0.45
N ARG A 41 -0.52 -7.73 1.05
CA ARG A 41 -0.02 -9.07 0.69
C ARG A 41 -0.33 -9.44 -0.75
N GLU A 42 -1.55 -9.19 -1.21
CA GLU A 42 -1.96 -9.39 -2.61
C GLU A 42 -1.04 -8.61 -3.57
N SER A 43 -0.74 -7.36 -3.25
CA SER A 43 0.17 -6.55 -4.05
C SER A 43 1.59 -7.13 -4.06
N LEU A 44 2.09 -7.60 -2.92
CA LEU A 44 3.39 -8.30 -2.84
C LEU A 44 3.35 -9.63 -3.61
N ASP A 45 2.20 -10.36 -3.65
CA ASP A 45 2.03 -11.56 -4.48
C ASP A 45 2.15 -11.22 -5.95
N ILE A 46 1.50 -10.15 -6.41
CA ILE A 46 1.58 -9.68 -7.80
C ILE A 46 3.01 -9.34 -8.20
N PHE A 47 3.75 -8.57 -7.38
CA PHE A 47 5.17 -8.29 -7.64
C PHE A 47 6.04 -9.55 -7.57
N GLY A 48 5.69 -10.49 -6.68
CA GLY A 48 6.37 -11.78 -6.53
C GLY A 48 6.28 -12.70 -7.76
N GLU A 49 5.34 -12.44 -8.68
CA GLU A 49 5.28 -13.12 -9.98
C GLU A 49 6.50 -12.79 -10.87
N TYR A 50 7.14 -11.64 -10.64
CA TYR A 50 8.20 -11.06 -11.49
C TYR A 50 9.55 -10.88 -10.77
N MET A 51 9.52 -10.78 -9.44
CA MET A 51 10.70 -10.58 -8.60
C MET A 51 10.79 -11.70 -7.55
N PRO A 52 11.97 -12.28 -7.26
CA PRO A 52 12.12 -13.33 -6.24
C PRO A 52 12.07 -12.72 -4.83
N LEU A 53 10.90 -12.19 -4.46
CA LEU A 53 10.69 -11.50 -3.21
C LEU A 53 10.78 -12.47 -2.01
N ARG A 54 11.66 -12.17 -1.08
CA ARG A 54 11.65 -12.73 0.26
C ARG A 54 10.76 -11.87 1.14
N ARG A 55 9.73 -12.47 1.71
CA ARG A 55 8.80 -11.79 2.62
C ARG A 55 9.22 -11.94 4.06
N ASP A 56 9.00 -10.88 4.82
CA ASP A 56 9.12 -10.87 6.26
C ASP A 56 7.97 -10.05 6.87
N ARG A 57 7.80 -10.19 8.17
CA ARG A 57 6.73 -9.56 8.94
C ARG A 57 7.22 -9.18 10.32
N VAL A 58 6.78 -8.03 10.81
CA VAL A 58 6.87 -7.69 12.23
C VAL A 58 5.45 -7.73 12.82
N VAL A 59 5.27 -8.58 13.82
CA VAL A 59 3.94 -8.85 14.40
C VAL A 59 3.41 -7.67 15.20
N SER A 60 2.07 -7.54 15.23
CA SER A 60 1.36 -6.54 16.02
C SER A 60 1.79 -6.57 17.50
N GLY A 61 1.89 -5.41 18.13
CA GLY A 61 2.34 -5.27 19.51
C GLY A 61 3.87 -5.27 19.71
N THR A 62 4.67 -5.56 18.66
CA THR A 62 6.12 -5.47 18.75
C THR A 62 6.58 -4.02 18.89
N ALA A 63 7.43 -3.73 19.87
CA ALA A 63 8.12 -2.44 19.96
C ALA A 63 9.18 -2.34 18.85
N VAL A 64 9.12 -1.30 18.04
CA VAL A 64 10.02 -1.02 16.94
C VAL A 64 10.54 0.40 17.12
N PHE A 65 11.76 0.55 17.65
CA PHE A 65 12.35 1.82 18.06
C PHE A 65 11.42 2.55 19.08
N ASP A 66 10.93 3.73 18.74
CA ASP A 66 10.01 4.55 19.55
C ASP A 66 8.52 4.33 19.22
N TRP A 67 8.22 3.28 18.45
CA TRP A 67 6.89 2.98 17.94
C TRP A 67 6.47 1.53 18.23
N THR A 68 5.16 1.26 18.20
CA THR A 68 4.60 -0.09 18.36
C THR A 68 3.82 -0.48 17.12
N VAL A 69 4.09 -1.67 16.61
CA VAL A 69 3.39 -2.22 15.43
C VAL A 69 1.90 -2.32 15.71
N PRO A 70 1.03 -1.68 14.89
CA PRO A 70 -0.40 -1.67 15.12
C PRO A 70 -1.07 -3.02 14.80
N PRO A 71 -2.33 -3.21 15.19
CA PRO A 71 -3.14 -4.32 14.70
C PRO A 71 -3.20 -4.38 13.18
N GLU A 72 -3.39 -5.56 12.63
CA GLU A 72 -3.66 -5.71 11.21
C GLU A 72 -5.11 -5.28 10.90
N TRP A 73 -5.31 -4.66 9.74
CA TRP A 73 -6.63 -4.18 9.31
C TRP A 73 -7.07 -4.83 8.00
N ALA A 74 -8.35 -5.13 7.91
CA ALA A 74 -8.99 -5.59 6.69
C ALA A 74 -10.35 -4.91 6.51
N LEU A 75 -10.68 -4.55 5.27
CA LEU A 75 -11.97 -4.07 4.83
C LEU A 75 -12.65 -5.14 4.00
N THR A 76 -13.92 -5.43 4.31
CA THR A 76 -14.78 -6.25 3.46
C THR A 76 -15.57 -5.35 2.50
N ARG A 77 -16.27 -4.33 3.03
CA ARG A 77 -17.02 -3.35 2.25
C ARG A 77 -17.38 -2.14 3.11
N ALA A 78 -17.51 -0.98 2.46
CA ALA A 78 -18.05 0.23 3.08
C ALA A 78 -19.08 0.86 2.17
N ILE A 79 -20.28 1.16 2.73
CA ILE A 79 -21.39 1.77 1.99
C ILE A 79 -21.99 2.90 2.82
N LEU A 80 -22.24 4.03 2.16
CA LEU A 80 -23.05 5.12 2.66
C LEU A 80 -24.30 5.25 1.80
N THR A 81 -25.47 5.09 2.41
CA THR A 81 -26.77 5.19 1.74
C THR A 81 -27.49 6.44 2.23
N GLY A 82 -28.07 7.21 1.30
CA GLY A 82 -28.82 8.43 1.57
C GLY A 82 -30.28 8.20 1.93
N PRO A 83 -31.00 9.28 2.25
CA PRO A 83 -32.40 9.22 2.74
C PRO A 83 -33.37 8.60 1.76
N ASP A 84 -33.11 8.71 0.45
CA ASP A 84 -33.97 8.17 -0.61
C ASP A 84 -33.52 6.74 -1.03
N GLY A 85 -32.62 6.11 -0.28
CA GLY A 85 -32.05 4.78 -0.57
C GLY A 85 -30.93 4.77 -1.62
N GLU A 86 -30.49 5.93 -2.09
CA GLU A 86 -29.41 6.07 -3.05
C GLU A 86 -28.04 5.76 -2.43
N VAL A 87 -27.16 5.12 -3.18
CA VAL A 87 -25.78 4.84 -2.76
C VAL A 87 -24.91 6.07 -3.02
N ILE A 88 -24.49 6.74 -1.94
CA ILE A 88 -23.64 7.94 -1.95
C ILE A 88 -22.17 7.55 -2.10
N ALA A 89 -21.69 6.57 -1.31
CA ALA A 89 -20.35 6.03 -1.38
C ALA A 89 -20.37 4.51 -1.30
N ASP A 90 -19.44 3.86 -2.02
CA ASP A 90 -19.31 2.41 -2.04
C ASP A 90 -17.84 2.05 -2.32
N SER A 91 -17.19 1.36 -1.39
CA SER A 91 -15.80 0.94 -1.54
C SER A 91 -15.58 0.01 -2.75
N ASP A 92 -16.62 -0.68 -3.23
CA ASP A 92 -16.53 -1.52 -4.43
C ASP A 92 -16.48 -0.69 -5.72
N ARG A 93 -16.95 0.56 -5.68
CA ARG A 93 -16.81 1.52 -6.79
C ARG A 93 -15.47 2.24 -6.74
N SER A 94 -15.04 2.61 -5.54
CA SER A 94 -13.74 3.23 -5.30
C SER A 94 -13.32 3.01 -3.84
N ASN A 95 -12.20 2.34 -3.64
CA ASN A 95 -11.64 2.12 -2.31
C ASN A 95 -11.17 3.42 -1.61
N LEU A 96 -11.10 4.55 -2.33
CA LEU A 96 -10.88 5.88 -1.74
C LEU A 96 -12.13 6.42 -1.04
N GLN A 97 -13.33 5.89 -1.30
CA GLN A 97 -14.57 6.38 -0.70
C GLN A 97 -14.74 6.05 0.79
N VAL A 98 -13.82 5.34 1.38
CA VAL A 98 -13.78 5.06 2.83
C VAL A 98 -12.45 5.52 3.41
N VAL A 99 -12.48 6.00 4.65
CA VAL A 99 -11.26 6.31 5.40
C VAL A 99 -10.43 5.03 5.56
N ASN A 100 -9.18 5.07 5.11
CA ASN A 100 -8.30 3.91 5.18
C ASN A 100 -7.97 3.60 6.64
N TYR A 101 -7.99 2.32 7.01
CA TYR A 101 -7.81 1.85 8.39
C TYR A 101 -8.96 2.24 9.34
N ALA A 102 -10.16 2.54 8.80
CA ALA A 102 -11.34 2.92 9.57
C ALA A 102 -11.80 1.82 10.53
N MET A 103 -12.37 2.25 11.66
CA MET A 103 -13.11 1.36 12.58
C MET A 103 -14.40 0.85 11.92
N PRO A 104 -14.88 -0.35 12.28
CA PRO A 104 -16.18 -0.82 11.84
C PRO A 104 -17.31 0.05 12.39
N VAL A 105 -18.34 0.28 11.57
CA VAL A 105 -19.54 1.02 11.97
C VAL A 105 -20.76 0.45 11.25
N ASP A 106 -21.89 0.53 11.93
CA ASP A 106 -23.20 0.16 11.40
C ASP A 106 -24.27 1.02 12.11
N VAL A 107 -24.55 2.21 11.55
CA VAL A 107 -25.39 3.23 12.22
C VAL A 107 -26.27 3.99 11.22
N ASP A 108 -27.40 4.49 11.74
CA ASP A 108 -28.27 5.45 11.07
C ASP A 108 -28.11 6.82 11.73
N LEU A 109 -27.71 7.83 10.99
CA LEU A 109 -27.40 9.17 11.48
C LEU A 109 -28.21 10.24 10.72
N ALA A 110 -28.51 11.35 11.41
CA ALA A 110 -28.90 12.57 10.72
C ALA A 110 -27.71 13.17 9.94
N LEU A 111 -27.97 13.99 8.93
CA LEU A 111 -26.90 14.60 8.14
C LEU A 111 -25.91 15.41 8.99
N GLU A 112 -26.44 16.12 10.01
CA GLU A 112 -25.62 16.95 10.91
C GLU A 112 -24.61 16.09 11.69
N ASP A 113 -25.03 14.92 12.18
CA ASP A 113 -24.20 13.97 12.92
C ASP A 113 -23.21 13.21 11.99
N LEU A 114 -23.57 13.07 10.70
CA LEU A 114 -22.73 12.45 9.70
C LEU A 114 -21.60 13.38 9.22
N GLN A 115 -21.81 14.70 9.20
CA GLN A 115 -20.86 15.67 8.64
C GLN A 115 -19.43 15.57 9.19
N PRO A 116 -19.17 15.32 10.49
CA PRO A 116 -17.84 15.13 11.02
C PRO A 116 -17.11 13.89 10.46
N HIS A 117 -17.85 12.93 9.90
CA HIS A 117 -17.35 11.69 9.31
C HIS A 117 -17.25 11.75 7.77
N LEU A 118 -17.52 12.92 7.18
CA LEU A 118 -17.38 13.13 5.74
C LEU A 118 -16.14 13.98 5.43
N HIS A 119 -15.34 13.50 4.51
CA HIS A 119 -14.11 14.16 4.07
C HIS A 119 -14.22 14.54 2.60
N SER A 120 -13.84 15.77 2.25
CA SER A 120 -13.78 16.28 0.89
C SER A 120 -12.82 17.48 0.80
N ILE A 121 -12.38 17.85 -0.40
CA ILE A 121 -11.44 18.94 -0.63
C ILE A 121 -12.18 20.07 -1.35
N PRO A 122 -12.49 21.21 -0.68
CA PRO A 122 -13.20 22.32 -1.29
C PRO A 122 -12.51 22.89 -2.54
N ASP A 123 -11.18 23.04 -2.49
CA ASP A 123 -10.39 23.63 -3.58
C ASP A 123 -10.21 22.67 -4.78
N GLN A 124 -10.59 21.38 -4.62
CA GLN A 124 -10.58 20.35 -5.65
C GLN A 124 -11.90 19.57 -5.63
N PRO A 125 -13.00 20.21 -6.02
CA PRO A 125 -14.36 19.75 -5.71
C PRO A 125 -14.74 18.43 -6.35
N ASP A 126 -14.07 18.01 -7.41
CA ASP A 126 -14.35 16.77 -8.15
C ASP A 126 -13.43 15.62 -7.77
N LEU A 127 -12.48 15.83 -6.85
CA LEU A 127 -11.57 14.78 -6.37
C LEU A 127 -12.06 14.18 -5.06
N ILE A 128 -11.85 12.87 -4.90
CA ILE A 128 -12.05 12.14 -3.65
C ILE A 128 -10.74 12.18 -2.87
N PRO A 129 -10.71 12.70 -1.63
CA PRO A 129 -9.49 12.73 -0.83
C PRO A 129 -9.08 11.35 -0.35
N TYR A 130 -7.77 11.15 -0.18
CA TYR A 130 -7.24 10.02 0.59
C TYR A 130 -7.09 10.42 2.06
N VAL A 131 -7.81 9.73 2.95
CA VAL A 131 -7.80 9.97 4.40
C VAL A 131 -7.54 8.67 5.14
N THR A 132 -6.76 8.75 6.24
CA THR A 132 -6.35 7.59 7.03
C THR A 132 -6.70 7.74 8.51
N ALA A 133 -6.84 6.60 9.20
CA ALA A 133 -7.07 6.49 10.64
C ALA A 133 -5.97 5.66 11.34
N TYR A 134 -4.70 5.76 10.88
CA TYR A 134 -3.60 4.92 11.36
C TYR A 134 -3.26 5.13 12.84
N TYR A 135 -3.42 6.36 13.33
CA TYR A 135 -2.97 6.76 14.67
C TYR A 135 -4.10 7.06 15.65
N ARG A 136 -5.35 6.88 15.21
CA ARG A 136 -6.53 7.10 16.05
C ARG A 136 -7.69 6.22 15.62
N ASP A 137 -8.51 5.80 16.55
CA ASP A 137 -9.74 5.10 16.23
C ASP A 137 -10.77 6.09 15.70
N SER A 138 -11.01 6.03 14.40
CA SER A 138 -12.00 6.85 13.70
C SER A 138 -12.56 6.11 12.51
N TRP A 139 -13.69 6.62 11.98
CA TRP A 139 -14.32 6.12 10.77
C TRP A 139 -14.85 7.29 9.93
N GLY A 140 -15.08 7.05 8.66
CA GLY A 140 -15.66 8.06 7.78
C GLY A 140 -15.67 7.65 6.32
N PHE A 141 -16.32 8.50 5.52
CA PHE A 141 -16.38 8.39 4.08
C PHE A 141 -15.72 9.58 3.40
N CYS A 142 -15.13 9.33 2.25
CA CYS A 142 -14.49 10.34 1.43
C CYS A 142 -15.33 10.54 0.16
N LEU A 143 -15.70 11.78 -0.11
CA LEU A 143 -16.56 12.17 -1.22
C LEU A 143 -15.89 13.26 -2.05
N THR A 144 -16.31 13.43 -3.29
CA THR A 144 -16.07 14.69 -3.97
C THR A 144 -16.76 15.81 -3.20
N HIS A 145 -16.21 17.01 -3.20
CA HIS A 145 -16.85 18.13 -2.49
C HIS A 145 -18.20 18.49 -3.13
N THR A 146 -18.30 18.37 -4.45
CA THR A 146 -19.56 18.51 -5.19
C THR A 146 -20.64 17.54 -4.69
N ALA A 147 -20.31 16.26 -4.52
CA ALA A 147 -21.25 15.27 -3.99
C ALA A 147 -21.64 15.55 -2.53
N ARG A 148 -20.66 15.95 -1.69
CA ARG A 148 -20.92 16.32 -0.29
C ARG A 148 -21.88 17.51 -0.17
N GLN A 149 -21.73 18.53 -1.00
CA GLN A 149 -22.61 19.71 -1.00
C GLN A 149 -24.04 19.40 -1.49
N ALA A 150 -24.20 18.36 -2.31
CA ALA A 150 -25.48 17.93 -2.83
C ALA A 150 -26.28 17.05 -1.86
N LEU A 151 -25.72 16.71 -0.69
CA LEU A 151 -26.41 15.90 0.31
C LEU A 151 -27.65 16.60 0.85
N LYS A 152 -28.77 15.88 0.88
CA LYS A 152 -30.05 16.39 1.34
C LYS A 152 -30.23 16.20 2.85
N PRO A 153 -30.97 17.07 3.54
CA PRO A 153 -31.40 16.79 4.91
C PRO A 153 -32.12 15.44 5.00
N GLY A 154 -31.81 14.65 6.02
CA GLY A 154 -32.42 13.34 6.18
C GLY A 154 -31.53 12.37 6.99
N ARG A 155 -31.94 11.11 7.02
CA ARG A 155 -31.19 10.05 7.69
C ARG A 155 -30.35 9.26 6.68
N TYR A 156 -29.13 8.98 7.07
CA TYR A 156 -28.14 8.24 6.29
C TYR A 156 -27.79 6.94 6.99
N ARG A 157 -27.66 5.87 6.23
CA ARG A 157 -27.13 4.60 6.71
C ARG A 157 -25.65 4.50 6.40
N ALA A 158 -24.80 4.46 7.43
CA ALA A 158 -23.36 4.28 7.32
C ALA A 158 -22.97 2.87 7.75
N VAL A 159 -22.43 2.08 6.85
CA VAL A 159 -21.94 0.72 7.13
C VAL A 159 -20.49 0.59 6.67
N ILE A 160 -19.59 0.27 7.59
CA ILE A 160 -18.18 -0.07 7.28
C ILE A 160 -17.90 -1.43 7.90
N GLN A 161 -17.75 -2.44 7.08
CA GLN A 161 -17.41 -3.80 7.46
C GLN A 161 -15.89 -3.96 7.45
N SER A 162 -15.24 -3.41 8.44
CA SER A 162 -13.80 -3.55 8.67
C SER A 162 -13.53 -4.32 9.95
N ARG A 163 -12.28 -4.75 10.13
CA ARG A 163 -11.82 -5.37 11.38
C ARG A 163 -10.36 -5.03 11.63
N LYS A 164 -10.01 -4.85 12.90
CA LYS A 164 -8.64 -4.84 13.41
C LYS A 164 -8.39 -6.13 14.18
N TYR A 165 -7.26 -6.77 13.96
CA TYR A 165 -6.93 -8.07 14.55
C TYR A 165 -5.41 -8.25 14.71
N ASP A 166 -5.00 -9.23 15.50
CA ASP A 166 -3.59 -9.56 15.65
C ASP A 166 -3.04 -10.09 14.32
N GLY A 167 -1.95 -9.46 13.87
CA GLY A 167 -1.33 -9.76 12.59
C GLY A 167 0.06 -9.14 12.50
N GLY A 168 0.28 -8.20 11.61
CA GLY A 168 1.56 -7.50 11.51
C GLY A 168 1.72 -6.64 10.26
N VAL A 169 2.87 -5.99 10.17
CA VAL A 169 3.33 -5.24 9.01
C VAL A 169 4.16 -6.15 8.13
N ASP A 170 3.68 -6.43 6.93
CA ASP A 170 4.38 -7.20 5.92
C ASP A 170 5.28 -6.28 5.08
N PHE A 171 6.41 -6.79 4.65
CA PHE A 171 7.30 -6.19 3.68
C PHE A 171 8.05 -7.28 2.92
N ALA A 172 8.71 -6.91 1.83
CA ALA A 172 9.46 -7.85 1.03
C ALA A 172 10.73 -7.21 0.47
N ASP A 173 11.75 -8.03 0.26
CA ASP A 173 12.95 -7.64 -0.46
C ASP A 173 13.40 -8.73 -1.43
N CYS A 174 14.23 -8.33 -2.40
CA CYS A 174 15.07 -9.27 -3.11
C CYS A 174 16.48 -8.70 -3.28
N HIS A 175 17.44 -9.60 -3.45
CA HIS A 175 18.85 -9.25 -3.51
C HIS A 175 19.50 -9.83 -4.76
N LEU A 176 20.17 -8.98 -5.53
CA LEU A 176 20.99 -9.36 -6.67
C LEU A 176 22.47 -9.22 -6.26
N PRO A 177 23.22 -10.33 -6.15
CA PRO A 177 24.63 -10.26 -5.76
C PRO A 177 25.49 -9.59 -6.82
N GLY A 178 26.51 -8.87 -6.37
CA GLY A 178 27.57 -8.27 -7.18
C GLY A 178 28.96 -8.79 -6.78
N ASP A 179 30.00 -8.16 -7.33
CA ASP A 179 31.40 -8.52 -7.02
C ASP A 179 31.82 -8.06 -5.61
N LEU A 180 31.12 -7.05 -5.06
CA LEU A 180 31.36 -6.49 -3.73
C LEU A 180 30.20 -6.82 -2.80
N ASP A 181 30.48 -7.04 -1.51
CA ASP A 181 29.47 -7.16 -0.47
C ASP A 181 28.75 -5.83 -0.18
N ARG A 182 29.36 -4.69 -0.63
CA ARG A 182 28.70 -3.38 -0.59
C ARG A 182 27.46 -3.37 -1.48
N GLU A 183 26.35 -2.85 -0.94
CA GLU A 183 25.07 -2.88 -1.65
C GLU A 183 24.48 -1.49 -1.90
N ILE A 184 23.75 -1.37 -3.01
CA ILE A 184 22.90 -0.25 -3.34
C ILE A 184 21.46 -0.70 -3.08
N MET A 185 20.75 0.02 -2.20
CA MET A 185 19.35 -0.25 -1.91
C MET A 185 18.44 0.65 -2.75
N LEU A 186 17.44 0.04 -3.37
CA LEU A 186 16.35 0.70 -4.07
C LEU A 186 15.08 0.32 -3.32
N SER A 187 14.35 1.29 -2.82
CA SER A 187 13.13 1.04 -2.08
C SER A 187 11.95 1.81 -2.64
N SER A 188 10.77 1.25 -2.50
CA SER A 188 9.52 1.94 -2.78
C SER A 188 8.47 1.50 -1.78
N TYR A 189 7.51 2.38 -1.50
CA TYR A 189 6.42 2.00 -0.61
C TYR A 189 5.24 1.40 -1.38
N LEU A 190 4.44 0.61 -0.64
CA LEU A 190 3.31 -0.13 -1.20
C LEU A 190 2.24 -0.29 -0.11
N CYS A 191 1.39 0.73 0.08
CA CYS A 191 0.37 0.74 1.15
C CYS A 191 -0.88 1.59 0.85
N HIS A 192 -0.86 2.45 -0.16
CA HIS A 192 -2.01 3.31 -0.46
C HIS A 192 -2.92 2.68 -1.52
N PRO A 193 -4.26 2.75 -1.37
CA PRO A 193 -5.18 2.29 -2.39
C PRO A 193 -5.32 3.32 -3.52
N SER A 194 -5.51 2.87 -4.75
CA SER A 194 -5.91 3.67 -5.93
C SER A 194 -5.19 4.99 -6.15
N LEU A 195 -3.94 5.12 -5.67
CA LEU A 195 -3.09 6.27 -5.97
C LEU A 195 -2.09 5.88 -7.06
N ALA A 196 -2.15 6.57 -8.21
CA ALA A 196 -1.34 6.25 -9.36
C ALA A 196 0.11 6.75 -9.22
N ASN A 197 0.29 8.08 -9.25
CA ASN A 197 1.62 8.69 -9.18
C ASN A 197 2.26 8.51 -7.81
N ASN A 198 1.54 8.81 -6.72
CA ASN A 198 2.07 8.70 -5.37
C ASN A 198 2.48 7.25 -5.03
N GLU A 199 1.65 6.25 -5.35
CA GLU A 199 1.80 4.89 -4.87
C GLU A 199 2.42 3.94 -5.90
N LEU A 200 1.82 3.82 -7.09
CA LEU A 200 2.17 2.74 -8.01
C LEU A 200 3.35 3.05 -8.92
N SER A 201 3.64 4.33 -9.19
CA SER A 201 4.76 4.70 -10.06
C SER A 201 6.10 4.18 -9.54
N GLY A 202 6.37 4.36 -8.25
CA GLY A 202 7.61 3.92 -7.61
C GLY A 202 7.83 2.40 -7.69
N PRO A 203 6.91 1.55 -7.23
CA PRO A 203 7.02 0.10 -7.32
C PRO A 203 7.14 -0.43 -8.76
N LEU A 204 6.44 0.17 -9.72
CA LEU A 204 6.55 -0.22 -11.14
C LEU A 204 7.93 0.11 -11.72
N VAL A 205 8.47 1.29 -11.39
CA VAL A 205 9.84 1.66 -11.77
C VAL A 205 10.87 0.75 -11.07
N LEU A 206 10.64 0.44 -9.78
CA LEU A 206 11.49 -0.50 -9.03
C LEU A 206 11.55 -1.87 -9.72
N LEU A 207 10.40 -2.38 -10.18
CA LEU A 207 10.33 -3.63 -10.95
C LEU A 207 11.11 -3.53 -12.27
N GLY A 208 10.97 -2.42 -13.00
CA GLY A 208 11.71 -2.17 -14.23
C GLY A 208 13.23 -2.12 -14.02
N LEU A 209 13.67 -1.49 -12.94
CA LEU A 209 15.07 -1.47 -12.56
C LEU A 209 15.58 -2.85 -12.15
N PHE A 210 14.77 -3.63 -11.41
CA PHE A 210 15.11 -5.02 -11.09
C PHE A 210 15.31 -5.83 -12.37
N ASP A 211 14.37 -5.79 -13.32
CA ASP A 211 14.47 -6.51 -14.59
C ASP A 211 15.74 -6.12 -15.35
N ARG A 212 16.00 -4.82 -15.48
CA ARG A 212 17.19 -4.30 -16.18
C ARG A 212 18.50 -4.72 -15.52
N ILE A 213 18.61 -4.55 -14.20
CA ILE A 213 19.83 -4.82 -13.43
C ILE A 213 20.08 -6.33 -13.33
N SER A 214 19.02 -7.15 -13.24
CA SER A 214 19.14 -8.62 -13.19
C SER A 214 19.82 -9.20 -14.43
N ARG A 215 19.65 -8.56 -15.59
CA ARG A 215 20.22 -8.96 -16.89
C ARG A 215 21.67 -8.49 -17.12
N TRP A 216 22.23 -7.68 -16.20
CA TRP A 216 23.63 -7.28 -16.35
C TRP A 216 24.56 -8.49 -16.18
N LYS A 217 25.49 -8.65 -17.10
CA LYS A 217 26.50 -9.73 -17.05
C LYS A 217 27.39 -9.63 -15.82
N ARG A 218 27.63 -8.41 -15.34
CA ARG A 218 28.47 -8.12 -14.18
C ARG A 218 27.90 -6.94 -13.40
N ARG A 219 27.84 -7.07 -12.08
CA ARG A 219 27.47 -6.01 -11.14
C ARG A 219 28.61 -5.78 -10.16
N ARG A 220 29.11 -4.55 -10.11
CA ARG A 220 30.16 -4.18 -9.14
C ARG A 220 29.63 -4.21 -7.71
N PHE A 221 28.49 -3.59 -7.45
CA PHE A 221 27.77 -3.62 -6.17
C PHE A 221 26.71 -4.70 -6.19
N SER A 222 26.37 -5.20 -5.03
CA SER A 222 25.10 -5.90 -4.83
C SER A 222 23.93 -4.91 -4.89
N TYR A 223 22.74 -5.37 -5.24
CA TYR A 223 21.53 -4.54 -5.30
C TYR A 223 20.44 -5.17 -4.46
N ARG A 224 19.85 -4.36 -3.60
CA ARG A 224 18.68 -4.73 -2.78
C ARG A 224 17.48 -3.93 -3.20
N PHE A 225 16.38 -4.62 -3.48
CA PHE A 225 15.10 -4.03 -3.86
C PHE A 225 14.13 -4.28 -2.73
N VAL A 226 13.48 -3.22 -2.22
CA VAL A 226 12.61 -3.30 -1.04
C VAL A 226 11.25 -2.72 -1.38
N LEU A 227 10.20 -3.49 -1.05
CA LEU A 227 8.80 -3.06 -1.05
C LEU A 227 8.26 -3.16 0.38
N ALA A 228 7.84 -2.04 0.94
CA ALA A 228 7.35 -1.95 2.32
C ALA A 228 6.29 -0.83 2.42
N PRO A 229 5.40 -0.85 3.40
CA PRO A 229 4.56 0.32 3.68
C PRO A 229 5.39 1.58 3.95
N GLU A 230 4.87 2.74 3.56
CA GLU A 230 5.52 4.02 3.80
C GLU A 230 5.78 4.23 5.29
N THR A 231 6.93 4.82 5.65
CA THR A 231 7.37 5.13 7.03
C THR A 231 7.34 3.92 7.96
N ILE A 232 6.17 3.40 8.26
CA ILE A 232 5.90 2.28 9.20
C ILE A 232 6.61 1.00 8.75
N GLY A 233 6.50 0.65 7.47
CA GLY A 233 7.18 -0.51 6.90
C GLY A 233 8.68 -0.32 6.84
N SER A 234 9.16 0.90 6.58
CA SER A 234 10.59 1.22 6.62
C SER A 234 11.17 1.05 8.02
N LEU A 235 10.45 1.47 9.06
CA LEU A 235 10.84 1.23 10.46
C LEU A 235 10.94 -0.27 10.76
N CYS A 236 9.92 -1.05 10.36
CA CYS A 236 9.92 -2.51 10.52
C CYS A 236 11.08 -3.17 9.75
N TYR A 237 11.35 -2.71 8.53
CA TYR A 237 12.45 -3.21 7.72
C TYR A 237 13.81 -2.92 8.38
N LEU A 238 14.02 -1.69 8.87
CA LEU A 238 15.23 -1.30 9.59
C LEU A 238 15.39 -2.04 10.92
N PHE A 239 14.30 -2.30 11.63
CA PHE A 239 14.32 -3.11 12.84
C PHE A 239 14.84 -4.54 12.58
N ARG A 240 14.48 -5.14 11.45
CA ARG A 240 14.91 -6.49 11.06
C ARG A 240 16.29 -6.53 10.41
N HIS A 241 16.65 -5.53 9.62
CA HIS A 241 17.80 -5.57 8.72
C HIS A 241 18.82 -4.44 8.96
N GLY A 242 18.60 -3.59 9.98
CA GLY A 242 19.40 -2.37 10.20
C GLY A 242 20.88 -2.64 10.37
N ASP A 243 21.27 -3.68 11.09
CA ASP A 243 22.69 -4.02 11.30
C ASP A 243 23.37 -4.45 10.00
N GLN A 244 22.70 -5.27 9.18
CA GLN A 244 23.20 -5.65 7.86
C GLN A 244 23.35 -4.43 6.94
N LEU A 245 22.35 -3.54 6.93
CA LEU A 245 22.40 -2.32 6.13
C LEU A 245 23.53 -1.40 6.60
N ARG A 246 23.70 -1.23 7.91
CA ARG A 246 24.79 -0.41 8.45
C ARG A 246 26.18 -0.93 8.02
N ALA A 247 26.34 -2.25 7.93
CA ALA A 247 27.62 -2.85 7.53
C ALA A 247 27.85 -2.72 6.02
N ASN A 248 26.82 -2.88 5.19
CA ASN A 248 27.01 -3.13 3.76
C ASN A 248 26.51 -2.00 2.86
N LEU A 249 25.60 -1.12 3.33
CA LEU A 249 24.98 -0.11 2.48
C LEU A 249 26.01 0.91 1.96
N ALA A 250 26.11 1.03 0.66
CA ALA A 250 26.92 2.04 -0.02
C ALA A 250 26.09 3.28 -0.39
N ALA A 251 24.86 3.06 -0.85
CA ALA A 251 23.90 4.11 -1.22
C ALA A 251 22.46 3.58 -1.16
N GLY A 252 21.51 4.48 -1.00
CA GLY A 252 20.08 4.16 -1.06
C GLY A 252 19.32 5.18 -1.89
N LEU A 253 18.31 4.70 -2.63
CA LEU A 253 17.37 5.51 -3.41
C LEU A 253 15.96 5.10 -3.03
N VAL A 254 15.10 6.10 -2.78
CA VAL A 254 13.65 5.90 -2.63
C VAL A 254 12.96 6.32 -3.92
N LEU A 255 12.17 5.41 -4.48
CA LEU A 255 11.43 5.62 -5.72
C LEU A 255 9.97 5.93 -5.36
N THR A 256 9.53 7.12 -5.68
CA THR A 256 8.18 7.60 -5.37
C THR A 256 7.80 8.76 -6.27
N CYS A 257 6.53 8.93 -6.57
CA CYS A 257 5.97 10.06 -7.32
C CYS A 257 6.67 10.33 -8.68
N LEU A 258 6.90 9.28 -9.44
CA LEU A 258 7.65 9.29 -10.70
C LEU A 258 6.76 9.48 -11.92
#